data_f0e00244788b41cfae5cd0302822d97e
#
_entry.id   f0e00244788b41cfae5cd0302822d97e
#
_cell.length_a   1.000
_cell.length_b   1.000
_cell.length_c   1.000
_cell.angle_alpha   90.00
_cell.angle_beta   90.00
_cell.angle_gamma   90.00
#
_symmetry.space_group_name_H-M   'P 1'
#
loop_
_entity.id
_entity.type
_entity.pdbx_description
1 polymer ?
#
loop_
_entity_poly.entity_id
_entity_poly.type
_entity_poly.pdbx_seq_one_letter_code
_entity_poly.pdbx_strand_id
1 'polypeptide(L)'
;MKRFSFLIMLLFSTVVLAQKVVDKALIKTQTEIVFPENPGGSAAAPGGGDGERGMNFGGMSGLDLTSTIYFKGDMTKIESTSDFGNNITITDRKNRKTTTLMEMMGKKMGFYSTDEDEKTMKARQDSIRAKRTDSLQKMGINVAPPAAPEIIYTEETKKIAGYNCKKAIIKTKNRQGEVSETTIWYNPEFKMAEGFSMNAGGGMGRAMMGGGLNGMDQINGFPMEYDVQRSNGMKVHMVVTKIQLDATIDDKIFEIPKGYDIKPMSEMGGPGGGGRVFRMGGEN
;
A
#
# COMPACT_ATOMS: atom_id res chain seq x y z
N MET A 1 -34.95 50.90 -40.55
CA MET A 1 -33.62 50.22 -40.49
C MET A 1 -33.62 49.29 -39.27
N LYS A 2 -33.85 47.99 -39.49
CA LYS A 2 -33.90 46.95 -38.42
C LYS A 2 -32.49 46.33 -38.28
N ARG A 3 -31.85 46.54 -37.12
CA ARG A 3 -30.56 45.93 -36.82
C ARG A 3 -30.78 44.50 -36.30
N PHE A 4 -30.38 43.53 -37.09
CA PHE A 4 -30.36 42.13 -36.71
C PHE A 4 -29.05 41.86 -35.93
N SER A 5 -29.16 41.72 -34.60
CA SER A 5 -28.02 41.24 -33.76
C SER A 5 -27.94 39.73 -33.86
N PHE A 6 -26.93 39.23 -34.53
CA PHE A 6 -26.62 37.81 -34.63
C PHE A 6 -25.83 37.43 -33.37
N LEU A 7 -26.48 36.77 -32.41
CA LEU A 7 -25.89 36.21 -31.19
C LEU A 7 -25.26 34.89 -31.56
N ILE A 8 -23.93 34.88 -31.77
CA ILE A 8 -23.16 33.61 -31.94
C ILE A 8 -23.02 32.96 -30.58
N MET A 9 -23.82 31.91 -30.32
CA MET A 9 -23.72 31.07 -29.17
C MET A 9 -22.62 30.02 -29.40
N LEU A 10 -21.41 30.31 -28.85
CA LEU A 10 -20.29 29.35 -28.85
C LEU A 10 -20.64 28.18 -27.96
N LEU A 11 -21.04 27.06 -28.57
CA LEU A 11 -21.19 25.76 -27.91
C LEU A 11 -19.80 25.22 -27.58
N PHE A 12 -19.34 25.46 -26.38
CA PHE A 12 -18.22 24.72 -25.81
C PHE A 12 -18.68 23.28 -25.56
N SER A 13 -18.44 22.41 -26.52
CA SER A 13 -18.54 20.96 -26.30
C SER A 13 -17.43 20.54 -25.36
N THR A 14 -17.73 20.39 -24.07
CA THR A 14 -16.85 19.73 -23.12
C THR A 14 -16.80 18.27 -23.52
N VAL A 15 -15.71 17.86 -24.15
CA VAL A 15 -15.40 16.44 -24.37
C VAL A 15 -15.12 15.84 -23.00
N VAL A 16 -16.13 15.20 -22.42
CA VAL A 16 -15.93 14.34 -21.23
C VAL A 16 -15.18 13.11 -21.73
N LEU A 17 -13.85 13.14 -21.64
CA LEU A 17 -13.05 11.94 -21.87
C LEU A 17 -13.36 10.98 -20.73
N ALA A 18 -14.06 9.90 -21.05
CA ALA A 18 -14.28 8.82 -20.10
C ALA A 18 -12.91 8.26 -19.67
N GLN A 19 -12.69 8.17 -18.36
CA GLN A 19 -11.47 7.61 -17.80
C GLN A 19 -11.31 6.15 -18.24
N LYS A 20 -10.17 5.82 -18.87
CA LYS A 20 -9.88 4.46 -19.31
C LYS A 20 -9.73 3.51 -18.13
N VAL A 21 -10.45 2.40 -18.12
CA VAL A 21 -10.26 1.30 -17.17
C VAL A 21 -9.26 0.30 -17.78
N VAL A 22 -8.18 0.03 -17.06
CA VAL A 22 -7.07 -0.81 -17.51
C VAL A 22 -7.09 -2.14 -16.76
N ASP A 23 -7.16 -3.24 -17.49
CA ASP A 23 -7.17 -4.60 -16.96
C ASP A 23 -5.84 -5.35 -17.13
N LYS A 24 -4.89 -4.75 -17.85
CA LYS A 24 -3.54 -5.30 -18.06
C LYS A 24 -2.50 -4.19 -18.01
N ALA A 25 -1.50 -4.36 -17.16
CA ALA A 25 -0.40 -3.41 -17.08
C ALA A 25 0.87 -4.06 -16.56
N LEU A 26 2.02 -3.53 -17.02
CA LEU A 26 3.32 -3.73 -16.41
C LEU A 26 3.77 -2.39 -15.84
N ILE A 27 4.04 -2.37 -14.54
CA ILE A 27 4.40 -1.14 -13.82
C ILE A 27 5.71 -1.39 -13.09
N LYS A 28 6.64 -0.44 -13.17
CA LYS A 28 7.85 -0.43 -12.35
C LYS A 28 7.81 0.75 -11.41
N THR A 29 8.15 0.52 -10.16
CA THR A 29 8.20 1.55 -9.13
C THR A 29 9.54 1.54 -8.42
N GLN A 30 9.91 2.69 -7.91
CA GLN A 30 10.98 2.85 -6.94
C GLN A 30 10.37 3.42 -5.67
N THR A 31 10.75 2.87 -4.53
CA THR A 31 10.26 3.31 -3.22
C THR A 31 11.46 3.50 -2.30
N GLU A 32 11.58 4.68 -1.74
CA GLU A 32 12.54 5.01 -0.70
C GLU A 32 11.80 5.12 0.64
N ILE A 33 12.30 4.42 1.64
CA ILE A 33 11.79 4.47 3.01
C ILE A 33 12.91 5.00 3.89
N VAL A 34 12.67 6.12 4.55
CA VAL A 34 13.61 6.71 5.52
C VAL A 34 13.09 6.47 6.92
N PHE A 35 13.89 5.82 7.75
CA PHE A 35 13.59 5.59 9.16
C PHE A 35 14.06 6.78 10.01
N PRO A 36 13.38 7.09 11.12
CA PRO A 36 13.85 8.12 12.05
C PRO A 36 15.17 7.71 12.70
N GLU A 37 16.05 8.67 12.99
CA GLU A 37 17.40 8.43 13.57
C GLU A 37 17.40 7.69 14.91
N ASN A 38 16.26 7.69 15.63
CA ASN A 38 16.07 6.97 16.90
C ASN A 38 14.83 6.06 16.85
N PRO A 39 14.88 4.88 16.21
CA PRO A 39 13.77 3.95 16.22
C PRO A 39 13.43 3.39 17.62
N GLY A 40 14.31 3.57 18.60
CA GLY A 40 14.10 3.21 20.01
C GLY A 40 13.43 4.28 20.87
N GLY A 41 13.16 5.46 20.30
CA GLY A 41 12.46 6.56 20.96
C GLY A 41 10.93 6.48 20.88
N SER A 42 10.36 5.32 20.65
CA SER A 42 8.96 5.10 21.05
C SER A 42 8.92 5.27 22.55
N ALA A 43 8.63 6.50 22.99
CA ALA A 43 8.00 6.68 24.28
C ALA A 43 6.87 5.65 24.29
N ALA A 44 7.07 4.58 25.06
CA ALA A 44 6.03 3.60 25.31
C ALA A 44 4.81 4.43 25.72
N ALA A 45 3.83 4.52 24.82
CA ALA A 45 2.56 5.12 25.19
C ALA A 45 2.14 4.35 26.43
N PRO A 46 1.87 5.03 27.57
CA PRO A 46 1.48 4.34 28.78
C PRO A 46 0.21 3.56 28.46
N GLY A 47 0.31 2.23 28.36
CA GLY A 47 -0.79 1.35 27.97
C GLY A 47 -0.53 0.42 26.77
N GLY A 48 0.65 0.42 26.17
CA GLY A 48 1.03 -0.55 25.16
C GLY A 48 1.24 -1.93 25.79
N GLY A 49 0.19 -2.76 25.78
CA GLY A 49 0.31 -4.15 26.18
C GLY A 49 1.22 -4.92 25.23
N ASP A 50 1.79 -6.04 25.70
CA ASP A 50 2.83 -6.92 25.16
C ASP A 50 2.68 -7.45 23.71
N GLY A 51 1.98 -6.77 22.81
CA GLY A 51 1.62 -7.24 21.47
C GLY A 51 2.29 -6.57 20.28
N GLU A 52 2.84 -5.37 20.44
CA GLU A 52 3.52 -4.65 19.36
C GLU A 52 5.03 -4.51 19.67
N ARG A 53 5.73 -5.62 19.58
CA ARG A 53 7.17 -5.53 19.31
C ARG A 53 7.30 -5.08 17.85
N GLY A 54 7.35 -3.75 17.65
CA GLY A 54 7.73 -3.17 16.38
C GLY A 54 9.02 -3.85 15.90
N MET A 55 9.11 -4.19 14.63
CA MET A 55 10.36 -4.68 14.07
C MET A 55 11.42 -3.63 14.37
N ASN A 56 12.41 -4.02 15.19
CA ASN A 56 13.53 -3.15 15.50
C ASN A 56 14.46 -3.17 14.28
N PHE A 57 14.35 -2.15 13.45
CA PHE A 57 15.27 -1.89 12.34
C PHE A 57 16.58 -1.23 12.84
N GLY A 58 17.02 -1.59 14.06
CA GLY A 58 18.17 -0.98 14.72
C GLY A 58 19.37 -0.81 13.80
N GLY A 59 19.74 0.42 13.58
CA GLY A 59 20.90 0.78 12.77
C GLY A 59 20.61 1.02 11.28
N MET A 60 19.40 0.80 10.79
CA MET A 60 19.03 1.12 9.40
C MET A 60 18.53 2.55 9.31
N SER A 61 19.16 3.36 8.45
CA SER A 61 18.72 4.72 8.15
C SER A 61 17.61 4.77 7.10
N GLY A 62 17.50 3.74 6.25
CA GLY A 62 16.53 3.68 5.17
C GLY A 62 16.49 2.33 4.46
N LEU A 63 15.59 2.22 3.50
CA LEU A 63 15.41 1.05 2.65
C LEU A 63 14.97 1.50 1.26
N ASP A 64 15.71 1.08 0.24
CA ASP A 64 15.35 1.26 -1.15
C ASP A 64 14.73 -0.01 -1.72
N LEU A 65 13.60 0.13 -2.38
CA LEU A 65 12.85 -0.94 -3.00
C LEU A 65 12.61 -0.63 -4.47
N THR A 66 12.97 -1.55 -5.34
CA THR A 66 12.52 -1.53 -6.73
C THR A 66 11.49 -2.62 -6.91
N SER A 67 10.32 -2.27 -7.46
CA SER A 67 9.26 -3.25 -7.67
C SER A 67 8.82 -3.30 -9.13
N THR A 68 8.50 -4.51 -9.59
CA THR A 68 7.83 -4.76 -10.87
C THR A 68 6.47 -5.38 -10.59
N ILE A 69 5.42 -4.76 -11.10
CA ILE A 69 4.04 -5.17 -10.91
C ILE A 69 3.50 -5.65 -12.25
N TYR A 70 3.04 -6.88 -12.29
CA TYR A 70 2.32 -7.48 -13.41
C TYR A 70 0.85 -7.59 -13.01
N PHE A 71 -0.01 -6.97 -13.79
CA PHE A 71 -1.46 -6.99 -13.57
C PHE A 71 -2.17 -7.50 -14.83
N LYS A 72 -3.01 -8.53 -14.69
CA LYS A 72 -3.81 -9.10 -15.77
C LYS A 72 -5.11 -9.67 -15.22
N GLY A 73 -6.20 -8.93 -15.37
CA GLY A 73 -7.51 -9.32 -14.88
C GLY A 73 -7.53 -9.61 -13.38
N ASP A 74 -7.75 -10.87 -13.02
CA ASP A 74 -7.79 -11.31 -11.61
C ASP A 74 -6.42 -11.62 -11.00
N MET A 75 -5.36 -11.57 -11.81
CA MET A 75 -4.01 -11.90 -11.39
C MET A 75 -3.15 -10.65 -11.18
N THR A 76 -2.48 -10.60 -10.05
CA THR A 76 -1.45 -9.58 -9.78
C THR A 76 -0.20 -10.28 -9.25
N LYS A 77 0.96 -9.96 -9.82
CA LYS A 77 2.26 -10.34 -9.27
C LYS A 77 3.08 -9.10 -9.01
N ILE A 78 3.63 -9.00 -7.82
CA ILE A 78 4.54 -7.93 -7.41
C ILE A 78 5.87 -8.58 -7.05
N GLU A 79 6.92 -8.21 -7.76
CA GLU A 79 8.30 -8.60 -7.47
C GLU A 79 9.02 -7.38 -6.92
N SER A 80 9.51 -7.46 -5.69
CA SER A 80 10.23 -6.37 -5.02
C SER A 80 11.62 -6.83 -4.65
N THR A 81 12.60 -6.01 -4.94
CA THR A 81 14.02 -6.24 -4.63
C THR A 81 14.53 -5.10 -3.76
N SER A 82 15.30 -5.46 -2.74
CA SER A 82 16.03 -4.55 -1.86
C SER A 82 17.39 -5.15 -1.52
N ASP A 83 18.22 -4.40 -0.80
CA ASP A 83 19.52 -4.88 -0.29
C ASP A 83 19.38 -6.07 0.68
N PHE A 84 18.18 -6.28 1.25
CA PHE A 84 17.91 -7.38 2.20
C PHE A 84 17.38 -8.64 1.55
N GLY A 85 17.03 -8.60 0.27
CA GLY A 85 16.53 -9.75 -0.46
C GLY A 85 15.37 -9.44 -1.38
N ASN A 86 14.75 -10.50 -1.85
CA ASN A 86 13.64 -10.46 -2.80
C ASN A 86 12.35 -10.88 -2.14
N ASN A 87 11.27 -10.20 -2.52
CA ASN A 87 9.92 -10.56 -2.13
C ASN A 87 9.05 -10.67 -3.39
N ILE A 88 8.25 -11.72 -3.48
CA ILE A 88 7.27 -11.91 -4.56
C ILE A 88 5.90 -12.12 -3.93
N THR A 89 4.93 -11.32 -4.32
CA THR A 89 3.53 -11.52 -3.94
C THR A 89 2.72 -11.82 -5.18
N ILE A 90 1.99 -12.94 -5.16
CA ILE A 90 1.08 -13.37 -6.22
C ILE A 90 -0.32 -13.41 -5.64
N THR A 91 -1.21 -12.59 -6.19
CA THR A 91 -2.63 -12.54 -5.80
C THR A 91 -3.47 -13.10 -6.95
N ASP A 92 -4.23 -14.13 -6.63
CA ASP A 92 -5.25 -14.74 -7.49
C ASP A 92 -6.63 -14.43 -6.88
N ARG A 93 -7.30 -13.42 -7.41
CA ARG A 93 -8.61 -12.98 -6.92
C ARG A 93 -9.71 -13.98 -7.21
N LYS A 94 -9.63 -14.67 -8.35
CA LYS A 94 -10.61 -15.68 -8.74
C LYS A 94 -10.64 -16.82 -7.73
N ASN A 95 -9.47 -17.28 -7.30
CA ASN A 95 -9.31 -18.34 -6.29
C ASN A 95 -9.16 -17.79 -4.87
N ARG A 96 -9.22 -16.45 -4.69
CA ARG A 96 -9.12 -15.76 -3.39
C ARG A 96 -7.91 -16.20 -2.59
N LYS A 97 -6.78 -16.24 -3.26
CA LYS A 97 -5.51 -16.72 -2.69
C LYS A 97 -4.42 -15.69 -2.92
N THR A 98 -3.70 -15.36 -1.87
CA THR A 98 -2.49 -14.55 -1.95
C THR A 98 -1.31 -15.38 -1.48
N THR A 99 -0.28 -15.51 -2.31
CA THR A 99 0.96 -16.21 -1.99
C THR A 99 2.08 -15.18 -1.88
N THR A 100 2.80 -15.20 -0.77
CA THR A 100 3.99 -14.37 -0.53
C THR A 100 5.21 -15.25 -0.43
N LEU A 101 6.22 -14.95 -1.22
CA LEU A 101 7.50 -15.63 -1.29
C LEU A 101 8.59 -14.65 -0.87
N MET A 102 9.52 -15.10 -0.05
CA MET A 102 10.64 -14.30 0.44
C MET A 102 11.93 -15.06 0.24
N GLU A 103 12.95 -14.34 -0.24
CA GLU A 103 14.30 -14.84 -0.33
C GLU A 103 15.21 -13.91 0.47
N MET A 104 15.74 -14.42 1.58
CA MET A 104 16.64 -13.68 2.47
C MET A 104 17.84 -14.55 2.83
N MET A 105 19.04 -14.02 2.66
CA MET A 105 20.30 -14.74 2.97
C MET A 105 20.35 -16.14 2.34
N GLY A 106 19.88 -16.29 1.11
CA GLY A 106 19.85 -17.55 0.37
C GLY A 106 18.78 -18.55 0.80
N LYS A 107 17.96 -18.22 1.82
CA LYS A 107 16.81 -19.05 2.23
C LYS A 107 15.56 -18.61 1.48
N LYS A 108 14.87 -19.57 0.86
CA LYS A 108 13.62 -19.38 0.13
C LYS A 108 12.47 -19.94 0.95
N MET A 109 11.56 -19.09 1.34
CA MET A 109 10.38 -19.47 2.11
C MET A 109 9.15 -18.77 1.55
N GLY A 110 7.98 -19.31 1.77
CA GLY A 110 6.75 -18.72 1.35
C GLY A 110 5.58 -19.10 2.22
N PHE A 111 4.53 -18.33 2.11
CA PHE A 111 3.26 -18.67 2.72
C PHE A 111 2.11 -18.22 1.81
N TYR A 112 0.97 -18.84 1.98
CA TYR A 112 -0.24 -18.39 1.32
C TYR A 112 -1.34 -18.13 2.35
N SER A 113 -2.17 -17.14 2.03
CA SER A 113 -3.42 -16.84 2.72
C SER A 113 -4.60 -17.07 1.80
N THR A 114 -5.72 -17.48 2.39
CA THR A 114 -7.02 -17.64 1.76
C THR A 114 -7.99 -16.60 2.32
N ASP A 115 -9.17 -16.49 1.73
CA ASP A 115 -10.27 -15.65 2.26
C ASP A 115 -10.61 -15.99 3.72
N GLU A 116 -10.55 -17.26 4.08
CA GLU A 116 -10.84 -17.71 5.45
C GLU A 116 -9.79 -17.20 6.43
N ASP A 117 -8.51 -17.25 6.03
CA ASP A 117 -7.41 -16.68 6.81
C ASP A 117 -7.59 -15.16 6.96
N GLU A 118 -7.97 -14.46 5.89
CA GLU A 118 -8.20 -13.01 5.91
C GLU A 118 -9.38 -12.63 6.82
N LYS A 119 -10.50 -13.36 6.74
CA LYS A 119 -11.66 -13.15 7.62
C LYS A 119 -11.29 -13.39 9.08
N THR A 120 -10.56 -14.46 9.36
CA THR A 120 -10.09 -14.79 10.71
C THR A 120 -9.17 -13.70 11.26
N MET A 121 -8.21 -13.22 10.45
CA MET A 121 -7.33 -12.13 10.83
C MET A 121 -8.09 -10.82 11.06
N LYS A 122 -9.03 -10.49 10.18
CA LYS A 122 -9.88 -9.30 10.34
C LYS A 122 -10.69 -9.36 11.62
N ALA A 123 -11.38 -10.48 11.89
CA ALA A 123 -12.16 -10.66 13.10
C ALA A 123 -11.28 -10.52 14.36
N ARG A 124 -10.07 -11.07 14.33
CA ARG A 124 -9.10 -10.91 15.43
C ARG A 124 -8.65 -9.46 15.59
N GLN A 125 -8.33 -8.76 14.52
CA GLN A 125 -7.96 -7.34 14.56
C GLN A 125 -9.10 -6.47 15.10
N ASP A 126 -10.33 -6.72 14.66
CA ASP A 126 -11.51 -6.02 15.13
C ASP A 126 -11.75 -6.26 16.63
N SER A 127 -11.54 -7.51 17.10
CA SER A 127 -11.61 -7.84 18.53
C SER A 127 -10.54 -7.10 19.35
N ILE A 128 -9.29 -7.08 18.88
CA ILE A 128 -8.19 -6.35 19.54
C ILE A 128 -8.51 -4.84 19.58
N ARG A 129 -9.00 -4.28 18.46
CA ARG A 129 -9.40 -2.88 18.37
C ARG A 129 -10.52 -2.55 19.35
N ALA A 130 -11.56 -3.41 19.42
CA ALA A 130 -12.67 -3.23 20.34
C ALA A 130 -12.20 -3.24 21.81
N LYS A 131 -11.37 -4.22 22.21
CA LYS A 131 -10.79 -4.30 23.55
C LYS A 131 -9.96 -3.05 23.89
N ARG A 132 -9.14 -2.57 22.94
CA ARG A 132 -8.35 -1.35 23.14
C ARG A 132 -9.23 -0.12 23.30
N THR A 133 -10.29 0.00 22.49
CA THR A 133 -11.26 1.09 22.59
C THR A 133 -11.96 1.09 23.94
N ASP A 134 -12.44 -0.08 24.40
CA ASP A 134 -13.07 -0.25 25.71
C ASP A 134 -12.12 0.13 26.87
N SER A 135 -10.85 -0.33 26.81
CA SER A 135 -9.83 0.08 27.78
C SER A 135 -9.62 1.59 27.83
N LEU A 136 -9.51 2.25 26.68
CA LEU A 136 -9.31 3.69 26.60
C LEU A 136 -10.53 4.46 27.14
N GLN A 137 -11.75 4.00 26.83
CA GLN A 137 -12.98 4.58 27.37
C GLN A 137 -13.06 4.45 28.89
N LYS A 138 -12.67 3.31 29.46
CA LYS A 138 -12.58 3.10 30.92
C LYS A 138 -11.56 4.04 31.59
N MET A 139 -10.55 4.48 30.84
CA MET A 139 -9.57 5.48 31.30
C MET A 139 -10.05 6.94 31.09
N GLY A 140 -11.30 7.15 30.65
CA GLY A 140 -11.85 8.47 30.37
C GLY A 140 -11.39 9.08 29.02
N ILE A 141 -10.71 8.31 28.20
CA ILE A 141 -10.24 8.76 26.88
C ILE A 141 -11.34 8.53 25.86
N ASN A 142 -11.91 9.61 25.34
CA ASN A 142 -12.91 9.53 24.28
C ASN A 142 -12.25 9.16 22.96
N VAL A 143 -12.55 7.97 22.44
CA VAL A 143 -12.01 7.47 21.15
C VAL A 143 -13.03 7.78 20.06
N ALA A 144 -12.89 8.94 19.42
CA ALA A 144 -13.70 9.26 18.25
C ALA A 144 -13.37 8.29 17.07
N PRO A 145 -14.36 7.93 16.25
CA PRO A 145 -14.09 7.23 15.00
C PRO A 145 -13.14 8.08 14.13
N PRO A 146 -12.26 7.44 13.33
CA PRO A 146 -11.39 8.19 12.44
C PRO A 146 -12.25 9.03 11.48
N ALA A 147 -11.88 10.29 11.31
CA ALA A 147 -12.53 11.16 10.35
C ALA A 147 -12.27 10.67 8.91
N ALA A 148 -13.23 10.86 8.02
CA ALA A 148 -13.03 10.61 6.61
C ALA A 148 -11.86 11.47 6.09
N PRO A 149 -11.03 10.96 5.17
CA PRO A 149 -9.97 11.75 4.56
C PRO A 149 -10.57 12.89 3.73
N GLU A 150 -9.93 14.05 3.78
CA GLU A 150 -10.22 15.18 2.91
C GLU A 150 -9.24 15.17 1.73
N ILE A 151 -9.76 15.25 0.50
CA ILE A 151 -8.93 15.27 -0.72
C ILE A 151 -9.03 16.64 -1.36
N ILE A 152 -7.89 17.29 -1.50
CA ILE A 152 -7.75 18.62 -2.15
C ILE A 152 -7.03 18.41 -3.48
N TYR A 153 -7.71 18.68 -4.58
CA TYR A 153 -7.12 18.68 -5.92
C TYR A 153 -6.55 20.04 -6.22
N THR A 154 -5.35 20.08 -6.81
CA THR A 154 -4.67 21.33 -7.21
C THR A 154 -4.51 21.41 -8.72
N GLU A 155 -4.18 22.60 -9.25
CA GLU A 155 -3.91 22.79 -10.67
C GLU A 155 -2.44 22.51 -11.05
N GLU A 156 -1.62 22.11 -10.07
CA GLU A 156 -0.23 21.77 -10.32
C GLU A 156 -0.13 20.50 -11.18
N THR A 157 0.79 20.54 -12.15
CA THR A 157 1.04 19.42 -13.07
C THR A 157 2.52 19.04 -13.08
N LYS A 158 2.77 17.73 -13.29
CA LYS A 158 4.12 17.16 -13.38
C LYS A 158 4.11 16.01 -14.38
N LYS A 159 5.21 15.79 -15.09
CA LYS A 159 5.35 14.64 -15.98
C LYS A 159 6.07 13.49 -15.25
N ILE A 160 5.43 12.30 -15.16
CA ILE A 160 5.97 11.12 -14.51
C ILE A 160 5.81 9.92 -15.45
N ALA A 161 6.88 9.18 -15.71
CA ALA A 161 6.92 8.03 -16.62
C ALA A 161 6.27 8.33 -18.00
N GLY A 162 6.36 9.58 -18.48
CA GLY A 162 5.79 10.00 -19.76
C GLY A 162 4.35 10.52 -19.71
N TYR A 163 3.65 10.39 -18.58
CA TYR A 163 2.25 10.81 -18.39
C TYR A 163 2.16 12.17 -17.70
N ASN A 164 1.17 12.98 -18.09
CA ASN A 164 0.85 14.23 -17.40
C ASN A 164 0.05 13.89 -16.13
N CYS A 165 0.59 14.25 -14.99
CA CYS A 165 -0.01 14.01 -13.69
C CYS A 165 -0.47 15.31 -13.06
N LYS A 166 -1.53 15.23 -12.26
CA LYS A 166 -2.04 16.31 -11.41
C LYS A 166 -1.73 16.02 -9.96
N LYS A 167 -1.64 17.05 -9.15
CA LYS A 167 -1.38 16.92 -7.71
C LYS A 167 -2.69 16.88 -6.93
N ALA A 168 -2.74 16.02 -5.95
CA ALA A 168 -3.75 16.02 -4.90
C ALA A 168 -3.07 15.92 -3.53
N ILE A 169 -3.72 16.44 -2.50
CA ILE A 169 -3.29 16.36 -1.11
C ILE A 169 -4.38 15.65 -0.34
N ILE A 170 -4.04 14.53 0.29
CA ILE A 170 -4.94 13.82 1.21
C ILE A 170 -4.62 14.26 2.62
N LYS A 171 -5.61 14.84 3.32
CA LYS A 171 -5.52 15.17 4.74
C LYS A 171 -6.26 14.13 5.55
N THR A 172 -5.57 13.53 6.49
CA THR A 172 -6.16 12.58 7.44
C THR A 172 -5.98 13.08 8.85
N LYS A 173 -6.97 12.83 9.70
CA LYS A 173 -6.87 13.13 11.14
C LYS A 173 -6.74 11.83 11.91
N ASN A 174 -5.73 11.75 12.77
CA ASN A 174 -5.63 10.65 13.70
C ASN A 174 -6.66 10.83 14.87
N ARG A 175 -6.72 9.86 15.77
CA ARG A 175 -7.65 9.91 16.92
C ARG A 175 -7.34 11.02 17.91
N GLN A 176 -6.12 11.53 17.90
CA GLN A 176 -5.68 12.66 18.73
C GLN A 176 -6.01 14.02 18.10
N GLY A 177 -6.55 14.02 16.87
CA GLY A 177 -6.88 15.24 16.13
C GLY A 177 -5.71 15.80 15.33
N GLU A 178 -4.54 15.15 15.36
CA GLU A 178 -3.38 15.56 14.56
C GLU A 178 -3.65 15.31 13.09
N VAL A 179 -3.35 16.29 12.27
CA VAL A 179 -3.50 16.24 10.81
C VAL A 179 -2.20 15.75 10.20
N SER A 180 -2.29 14.75 9.34
CA SER A 180 -1.20 14.36 8.45
C SER A 180 -1.61 14.61 7.01
N GLU A 181 -0.64 15.06 6.19
CA GLU A 181 -0.84 15.34 4.79
C GLU A 181 -0.01 14.36 3.95
N THR A 182 -0.64 13.84 2.91
CA THR A 182 0.01 12.98 1.91
C THR A 182 -0.12 13.66 0.56
N THR A 183 1.01 14.00 -0.06
CA THR A 183 1.03 14.52 -1.43
C THR A 183 1.00 13.37 -2.42
N ILE A 184 0.10 13.45 -3.41
CA ILE A 184 -0.04 12.45 -4.46
C ILE A 184 -0.04 13.13 -5.82
N TRP A 185 0.77 12.62 -6.72
CA TRP A 185 0.70 12.91 -8.14
C TRP A 185 -0.01 11.76 -8.84
N TYR A 186 -1.12 12.03 -9.50
CA TYR A 186 -1.95 11.02 -10.15
C TYR A 186 -2.20 11.35 -11.61
N ASN A 187 -2.35 10.33 -12.44
CA ASN A 187 -2.79 10.50 -13.81
C ASN A 187 -4.32 10.35 -13.87
N PRO A 188 -5.07 11.37 -14.36
CA PRO A 188 -6.53 11.32 -14.41
C PRO A 188 -7.10 10.56 -15.62
N GLU A 189 -6.26 10.20 -16.61
CA GLU A 189 -6.73 9.63 -17.88
C GLU A 189 -7.12 8.16 -17.76
N PHE A 190 -6.57 7.46 -16.75
CA PHE A 190 -6.86 6.04 -16.53
C PHE A 190 -6.92 5.69 -15.05
N LYS A 191 -7.59 4.57 -14.79
CA LYS A 191 -7.57 3.86 -13.51
C LYS A 191 -7.41 2.37 -13.77
N MET A 192 -6.87 1.65 -12.82
CA MET A 192 -6.82 0.20 -12.90
C MET A 192 -8.21 -0.40 -12.65
N ALA A 193 -8.46 -1.56 -13.25
CA ALA A 193 -9.66 -2.32 -12.98
C ALA A 193 -9.78 -2.67 -11.50
N GLU A 194 -10.99 -2.94 -11.06
CA GLU A 194 -11.29 -3.30 -9.68
C GLU A 194 -10.39 -4.44 -9.19
N GLY A 195 -9.89 -4.29 -7.97
CA GLY A 195 -9.00 -5.27 -7.32
C GLY A 195 -7.52 -5.12 -7.62
N PHE A 196 -7.12 -4.21 -8.45
CA PHE A 196 -5.72 -3.80 -8.50
C PHE A 196 -5.35 -3.09 -7.19
N SER A 197 -4.22 -3.51 -6.60
CA SER A 197 -3.65 -2.82 -5.46
C SER A 197 -2.13 -2.78 -5.59
N MET A 198 -1.57 -1.58 -5.56
CA MET A 198 -0.11 -1.40 -5.50
C MET A 198 0.46 -1.88 -4.16
N ASN A 199 -0.38 -2.00 -3.14
CA ASN A 199 -0.02 -2.41 -1.79
C ASN A 199 -0.28 -3.90 -1.53
N ALA A 200 -0.57 -4.69 -2.55
CA ALA A 200 -0.81 -6.13 -2.43
C ALA A 200 0.44 -6.92 -2.02
N GLY A 201 1.58 -6.25 -1.85
CA GLY A 201 2.76 -6.82 -1.22
C GLY A 201 2.43 -7.32 0.18
N GLY A 202 2.53 -8.65 0.37
CA GLY A 202 2.13 -9.36 1.59
C GLY A 202 2.63 -8.75 2.90
N GLY A 203 2.11 -9.24 4.00
CA GLY A 203 2.22 -8.80 5.39
C GLY A 203 3.26 -7.75 5.80
N MET A 204 4.50 -7.83 5.30
CA MET A 204 5.57 -6.88 5.62
C MET A 204 5.39 -5.53 4.89
N GLY A 205 5.03 -5.53 3.60
CA GLY A 205 4.78 -4.29 2.86
C GLY A 205 3.56 -3.54 3.40
N ARG A 206 2.48 -4.29 3.75
CA ARG A 206 1.30 -3.71 4.38
C ARG A 206 1.57 -3.24 5.82
N ALA A 207 2.41 -3.93 6.57
CA ALA A 207 2.82 -3.51 7.92
C ALA A 207 3.73 -2.27 7.86
N MET A 208 4.67 -2.22 6.93
CA MET A 208 5.53 -1.06 6.72
C MET A 208 4.76 0.14 6.15
N MET A 209 3.83 -0.09 5.20
CA MET A 209 2.98 0.96 4.64
C MET A 209 1.67 1.15 5.41
N GLY A 210 1.40 0.32 6.45
CA GLY A 210 0.14 0.24 7.19
C GLY A 210 -0.49 1.57 7.50
N GLY A 211 -1.74 1.74 7.11
CA GLY A 211 -2.63 2.84 7.52
C GLY A 211 -2.38 4.22 6.91
N GLY A 212 -1.22 4.49 6.31
CA GLY A 212 -0.88 5.84 5.82
C GLY A 212 -1.45 6.21 4.43
N LEU A 213 -2.06 5.26 3.76
CA LEU A 213 -2.63 5.48 2.42
C LEU A 213 -4.17 5.52 2.42
N ASN A 214 -4.78 5.83 3.58
CA ASN A 214 -6.22 6.03 3.67
C ASN A 214 -6.68 7.14 2.73
N GLY A 215 -7.64 6.85 1.86
CA GLY A 215 -8.18 7.80 0.89
C GLY A 215 -7.49 7.76 -0.48
N MET A 216 -6.45 6.95 -0.67
CA MET A 216 -5.81 6.79 -1.98
C MET A 216 -6.75 6.14 -3.02
N ASP A 217 -7.61 5.27 -2.55
CA ASP A 217 -8.68 4.62 -3.33
C ASP A 217 -9.75 5.60 -3.81
N GLN A 218 -9.83 6.79 -3.19
CA GLN A 218 -10.76 7.85 -3.55
C GLN A 218 -10.18 8.84 -4.57
N ILE A 219 -8.89 8.72 -4.91
CA ILE A 219 -8.27 9.56 -5.95
C ILE A 219 -8.88 9.24 -7.31
N ASN A 220 -9.30 10.30 -8.03
CA ASN A 220 -9.88 10.17 -9.36
C ASN A 220 -8.80 9.99 -10.44
N GLY A 221 -8.10 8.86 -10.41
CA GLY A 221 -7.03 8.51 -11.34
C GLY A 221 -6.07 7.47 -10.77
N PHE A 222 -4.97 7.26 -11.47
CA PHE A 222 -3.94 6.31 -11.06
C PHE A 222 -2.79 7.04 -10.34
N PRO A 223 -2.44 6.68 -9.09
CA PRO A 223 -1.32 7.26 -8.37
C PRO A 223 0.01 6.94 -9.06
N MET A 224 0.76 7.97 -9.42
CA MET A 224 2.05 7.84 -10.11
C MET A 224 3.24 8.14 -9.19
N GLU A 225 3.03 8.97 -8.16
CA GLU A 225 4.05 9.30 -7.15
C GLU A 225 3.33 9.74 -5.87
N TYR A 226 3.89 9.39 -4.73
CA TYR A 226 3.40 9.90 -3.46
C TYR A 226 4.51 10.03 -2.40
N ASP A 227 4.30 10.99 -1.50
CA ASP A 227 5.10 11.23 -0.32
C ASP A 227 4.24 11.09 0.92
N VAL A 228 4.64 10.21 1.82
CA VAL A 228 3.95 9.97 3.10
C VAL A 228 4.92 10.20 4.23
N GLN A 229 4.55 11.07 5.16
CA GLN A 229 5.25 11.21 6.43
C GLN A 229 4.36 10.67 7.55
N ARG A 230 4.91 9.76 8.34
CA ARG A 230 4.21 9.15 9.47
C ARG A 230 4.46 9.88 10.77
N SER A 231 3.54 9.73 11.72
CA SER A 231 3.68 10.30 13.07
C SER A 231 4.92 9.78 13.83
N ASN A 232 5.41 8.58 13.49
CA ASN A 232 6.65 8.03 14.05
C ASN A 232 7.94 8.56 13.38
N GLY A 233 7.83 9.53 12.48
CA GLY A 233 8.95 10.14 11.76
C GLY A 233 9.40 9.39 10.51
N MET A 234 8.86 8.21 10.22
CA MET A 234 9.17 7.47 8.99
C MET A 234 8.63 8.22 7.77
N LYS A 235 9.46 8.31 6.74
CA LYS A 235 9.06 8.89 5.44
C LYS A 235 9.08 7.81 4.38
N VAL A 236 8.12 7.86 3.49
CA VAL A 236 8.02 6.96 2.33
C VAL A 236 7.81 7.81 1.09
N HIS A 237 8.71 7.70 0.14
CA HIS A 237 8.57 8.27 -1.20
C HIS A 237 8.44 7.12 -2.20
N MET A 238 7.41 7.13 -3.02
CA MET A 238 7.23 6.15 -4.10
C MET A 238 6.99 6.86 -5.42
N VAL A 239 7.64 6.39 -6.47
CA VAL A 239 7.46 6.89 -7.83
C VAL A 239 7.35 5.74 -8.83
N VAL A 240 6.42 5.88 -9.79
CA VAL A 240 6.33 5.02 -10.97
C VAL A 240 7.40 5.44 -11.96
N THR A 241 8.36 4.56 -12.22
CA THR A 241 9.47 4.81 -13.17
C THR A 241 9.13 4.39 -14.58
N LYS A 242 8.25 3.39 -14.74
CA LYS A 242 7.75 2.92 -16.04
C LYS A 242 6.35 2.36 -15.89
N ILE A 243 5.49 2.61 -16.88
CA ILE A 243 4.19 1.97 -16.99
C ILE A 243 3.92 1.64 -18.46
N GLN A 244 3.43 0.43 -18.69
CA GLN A 244 2.96 -0.06 -19.99
C GLN A 244 1.54 -0.57 -19.79
N LEU A 245 0.58 0.21 -20.29
CA LEU A 245 -0.83 -0.19 -20.31
C LEU A 245 -1.06 -1.20 -21.44
N ASP A 246 -2.03 -2.09 -21.24
CA ASP A 246 -2.38 -3.16 -22.19
C ASP A 246 -1.18 -4.07 -22.57
N ALA A 247 -0.22 -4.22 -21.66
CA ALA A 247 0.97 -5.03 -21.87
C ALA A 247 0.61 -6.49 -22.16
N THR A 248 1.34 -7.10 -23.11
CA THR A 248 1.25 -8.55 -23.30
C THR A 248 1.98 -9.25 -22.17
N ILE A 249 1.22 -9.94 -21.31
CA ILE A 249 1.73 -10.65 -20.13
C ILE A 249 1.43 -12.14 -20.32
N ASP A 250 2.47 -12.96 -20.32
CA ASP A 250 2.35 -14.42 -20.34
C ASP A 250 1.80 -14.90 -18.99
N ASP A 251 0.86 -15.85 -19.01
CA ASP A 251 0.25 -16.41 -17.80
C ASP A 251 1.28 -17.13 -16.92
N LYS A 252 2.34 -17.67 -17.51
CA LYS A 252 3.46 -18.28 -16.78
C LYS A 252 4.15 -17.34 -15.79
N ILE A 253 4.04 -16.02 -15.99
CA ILE A 253 4.64 -15.06 -15.05
C ILE A 253 4.02 -15.19 -13.64
N PHE A 254 2.76 -15.64 -13.55
CA PHE A 254 2.05 -15.79 -12.29
C PHE A 254 2.29 -17.16 -11.61
N GLU A 255 3.04 -18.05 -12.26
CA GLU A 255 3.43 -19.31 -11.63
C GLU A 255 4.40 -19.08 -10.47
N ILE A 256 4.31 -19.94 -9.48
CA ILE A 256 5.20 -19.92 -8.32
C ILE A 256 6.58 -20.47 -8.76
N PRO A 257 7.67 -19.71 -8.57
CA PRO A 257 9.00 -20.20 -8.87
C PRO A 257 9.37 -21.42 -8.03
N LYS A 258 10.21 -22.30 -8.58
CA LYS A 258 10.68 -23.51 -7.88
C LYS A 258 11.59 -23.17 -6.69
N GLY A 259 11.64 -24.08 -5.71
CA GLY A 259 12.59 -24.02 -4.60
C GLY A 259 12.10 -23.27 -3.36
N TYR A 260 10.85 -22.81 -3.33
CA TYR A 260 10.25 -22.23 -2.13
C TYR A 260 9.56 -23.30 -1.28
N ASP A 261 9.81 -23.30 0.03
CA ASP A 261 9.00 -24.04 1.03
C ASP A 261 7.77 -23.17 1.35
N ILE A 262 6.59 -23.62 0.93
CA ILE A 262 5.36 -22.81 1.02
C ILE A 262 4.39 -23.49 1.98
N LYS A 263 3.98 -22.72 3.01
CA LYS A 263 3.07 -23.19 4.06
C LYS A 263 1.81 -22.32 4.13
N PRO A 264 0.70 -22.83 4.65
CA PRO A 264 -0.44 -21.99 5.01
C PRO A 264 -0.02 -20.91 6.01
N MET A 265 -0.60 -19.70 5.89
CA MET A 265 -0.31 -18.61 6.82
C MET A 265 -0.69 -18.97 8.27
N SER A 266 -1.69 -19.82 8.46
CA SER A 266 -2.12 -20.34 9.75
C SER A 266 -1.03 -21.13 10.49
N GLU A 267 -0.10 -21.78 9.77
CA GLU A 267 1.03 -22.53 10.34
C GLU A 267 2.22 -21.62 10.72
N MET A 268 2.29 -20.41 10.17
CA MET A 268 3.38 -19.47 10.45
C MET A 268 3.29 -18.80 11.84
N GLY A 269 2.33 -19.21 12.66
CA GLY A 269 2.08 -18.57 13.96
C GLY A 269 1.49 -17.18 13.74
N GLY A 270 0.18 -17.01 14.03
CA GLY A 270 -0.52 -15.75 13.80
C GLY A 270 0.19 -14.54 14.44
N PRO A 271 -0.26 -13.29 14.19
CA PRO A 271 0.38 -12.05 14.67
C PRO A 271 0.36 -11.85 16.19
N GLY A 272 0.78 -12.83 16.94
CA GLY A 272 0.97 -12.93 18.38
C GLY A 272 1.86 -14.11 18.75
N GLY A 273 2.19 -14.98 17.76
CA GLY A 273 3.11 -16.11 17.91
C GLY A 273 4.54 -15.84 17.41
N GLY A 274 4.87 -14.61 17.06
CA GLY A 274 6.11 -14.19 16.41
C GLY A 274 7.41 -14.37 17.19
N GLY A 275 7.45 -15.30 18.15
CA GLY A 275 8.67 -15.60 18.90
C GLY A 275 9.41 -16.86 18.46
N ARG A 276 8.85 -17.69 17.57
CA ARG A 276 9.45 -19.00 17.28
C ARG A 276 10.03 -19.18 15.86
N VAL A 277 9.68 -18.36 14.90
CA VAL A 277 10.12 -18.55 13.51
C VAL A 277 11.52 -17.97 13.22
N PHE A 278 12.00 -17.02 14.01
CA PHE A 278 13.33 -16.43 13.87
C PHE A 278 14.30 -16.75 15.03
N ARG A 279 14.24 -17.95 15.61
CA ARG A 279 15.41 -18.46 16.32
C ARG A 279 16.41 -18.89 15.27
N MET A 280 17.33 -18.00 14.93
CA MET A 280 18.59 -18.42 14.32
C MET A 280 19.23 -19.43 15.29
N GLY A 281 19.27 -20.69 14.87
CA GLY A 281 19.97 -21.72 15.59
C GLY A 281 21.44 -21.36 15.67
N GLY A 282 21.88 -20.89 16.81
CA GLY A 282 23.26 -21.06 17.21
C GLY A 282 23.38 -22.53 17.64
N GLU A 283 23.86 -23.37 16.76
CA GLU A 283 24.44 -24.65 17.14
C GLU A 283 25.86 -24.39 17.63
N ASN A 284 26.13 -24.91 18.83
CA ASN A 284 27.44 -25.01 19.43
C ASN A 284 28.39 -25.88 18.57
#